data_7bf55d4a6353d99bfd3830aad4a00de4
#
_entry.id   7bf55d4a6353d99bfd3830aad4a00de4
#
_cell.length_a   1.000
_cell.length_b   1.000
_cell.length_c   1.000
_cell.angle_alpha   90.00
_cell.angle_beta   90.00
_cell.angle_gamma   90.00
#
_symmetry.space_group_name_H-M   'P 1'
#
loop_
_entity.id
_entity.type
_entity.pdbx_description
1 polymer ?
#
loop_
_entity_poly.entity_id
_entity_poly.type
_entity_poly.pdbx_seq_one_letter_code
_entity_poly.pdbx_strand_id
1 'polypeptide(L)'
;MTELTADQTLDTLGLRCPEPVMLTRKTVRHMNEGEILHIIADDPATRRDIPSFCEFMEHQLLKSETETAPYHYWLKKGLAK
;
A
#
# COMPACT_ATOMS: atom_id res chain seq x y z
N MET A 1 -13.85 -18.84 1.94
CA MET A 1 -13.62 -17.43 2.15
C MET A 1 -12.14 -17.11 2.28
N THR A 2 -11.69 -16.15 1.59
CA THR A 2 -10.28 -15.82 1.61
C THR A 2 -10.05 -14.47 2.24
N GLU A 3 -9.09 -14.43 3.11
CA GLU A 3 -8.65 -13.17 3.66
C GLU A 3 -7.22 -12.94 3.27
N LEU A 4 -6.94 -11.70 2.91
CA LEU A 4 -5.56 -11.33 2.67
C LEU A 4 -4.87 -11.17 4.02
N THR A 5 -3.83 -11.96 4.21
CA THR A 5 -3.04 -11.89 5.43
C THR A 5 -1.80 -11.08 5.13
N ALA A 6 -1.73 -9.90 5.71
CA ALA A 6 -0.59 -9.03 5.48
C ALA A 6 0.56 -9.42 6.38
N ASP A 7 1.75 -9.36 5.83
CA ASP A 7 2.97 -9.60 6.63
C ASP A 7 3.30 -8.38 7.46
N GLN A 8 2.93 -7.19 6.99
CA GLN A 8 3.13 -5.96 7.73
C GLN A 8 1.94 -5.05 7.50
N THR A 9 1.73 -4.14 8.45
CA THR A 9 0.68 -3.13 8.34
C THR A 9 1.32 -1.76 8.52
N LEU A 10 0.99 -0.85 7.61
CA LEU A 10 1.50 0.52 7.64
C LEU A 10 0.34 1.48 7.87
N ASP A 11 0.37 2.16 8.99
CA ASP A 11 -0.66 3.12 9.36
C ASP A 11 -0.22 4.52 8.93
N THR A 12 -0.92 5.10 7.97
CA THR A 12 -0.63 6.45 7.51
C THR A 12 -1.79 7.40 7.77
N LEU A 13 -2.62 7.08 8.76
CA LEU A 13 -3.73 7.96 9.11
C LEU A 13 -3.21 9.31 9.53
N GLY A 14 -3.90 10.35 9.08
CA GLY A 14 -3.53 11.72 9.40
C GLY A 14 -2.46 12.32 8.50
N LEU A 15 -1.81 11.50 7.70
CA LEU A 15 -0.78 12.00 6.80
C LEU A 15 -1.38 12.38 5.45
N ARG A 16 -0.73 13.33 4.79
CA ARG A 16 -1.20 13.82 3.49
C ARG A 16 -0.12 13.64 2.44
N CYS A 17 -0.58 13.59 1.20
CA CYS A 17 0.30 13.45 0.04
C CYS A 17 1.45 14.46 0.15
N PRO A 18 2.69 14.02 -0.08
CA PRO A 18 3.09 12.71 -0.59
C PRO A 18 3.52 11.72 0.51
N GLU A 19 3.25 12.01 1.77
CA GLU A 19 3.80 11.20 2.86
C GLU A 19 3.34 9.76 2.87
N PRO A 20 2.04 9.47 2.63
CA PRO A 20 1.63 8.06 2.64
C PRO A 20 2.40 7.21 1.63
N VAL A 21 2.57 7.70 0.40
CA VAL A 21 3.27 6.90 -0.60
C VAL A 21 4.76 6.85 -0.31
N MET A 22 5.32 7.89 0.29
CA MET A 22 6.73 7.87 0.67
C MET A 22 7.01 6.84 1.74
N LEU A 23 6.14 6.75 2.73
CA LEU A 23 6.28 5.74 3.77
C LEU A 23 6.07 4.34 3.21
N THR A 24 5.11 4.20 2.29
CA THR A 24 4.89 2.92 1.62
C THR A 24 6.16 2.48 0.90
N ARG A 25 6.78 3.39 0.18
CA ARG A 25 8.00 3.07 -0.54
C ARG A 25 9.10 2.62 0.40
N LYS A 26 9.26 3.34 1.49
CA LYS A 26 10.29 3.01 2.47
C LYS A 26 10.04 1.64 3.08
N THR A 27 8.79 1.36 3.44
CA THR A 27 8.44 0.08 4.04
C THR A 27 8.68 -1.06 3.09
N VAL A 28 8.24 -0.90 1.84
CA VAL A 28 8.38 -1.95 0.84
C VAL A 28 9.85 -2.25 0.56
N ARG A 29 10.70 -1.24 0.64
CA ARG A 29 12.12 -1.43 0.39
C ARG A 29 12.73 -2.45 1.36
N HIS A 30 12.19 -2.52 2.58
CA HIS A 30 12.71 -3.42 3.60
C HIS A 30 11.96 -4.74 3.66
N MET A 31 11.00 -4.96 2.76
CA MET A 31 10.25 -6.20 2.70
C MET A 31 10.89 -7.15 1.72
N ASN A 32 10.57 -8.44 1.88
CA ASN A 32 11.03 -9.46 0.94
C ASN A 32 10.02 -9.60 -0.19
N GLU A 33 10.51 -10.09 -1.34
CA GLU A 33 9.63 -10.40 -2.45
C GLU A 33 8.49 -11.27 -2.02
N GLY A 34 7.30 -10.95 -2.50
CA GLY A 34 6.13 -11.76 -2.22
C GLY A 34 5.44 -11.44 -0.92
N GLU A 35 6.05 -10.62 -0.07
CA GLU A 35 5.39 -10.21 1.15
C GLU A 35 4.28 -9.21 0.86
N ILE A 36 3.27 -9.23 1.72
CA ILE A 36 2.09 -8.41 1.54
C ILE A 36 2.07 -7.30 2.58
N LEU A 37 1.84 -6.07 2.12
CA LEU A 37 1.76 -4.90 2.99
C LEU A 37 0.32 -4.39 2.99
N HIS A 38 -0.23 -4.22 4.17
CA HIS A 38 -1.55 -3.61 4.35
C HIS A 38 -1.34 -2.15 4.72
N ILE A 39 -1.84 -1.25 3.89
CA ILE A 39 -1.68 0.19 4.07
C ILE A 39 -3.03 0.78 4.47
N ILE A 40 -3.02 1.58 5.53
CA ILE A 40 -4.22 2.29 5.99
C ILE A 40 -3.98 3.77 5.80
N ALA A 41 -4.91 4.46 5.12
CA ALA A 41 -4.73 5.87 4.80
C ALA A 41 -6.07 6.58 4.84
N ASP A 42 -6.05 7.90 5.08
CA ASP A 42 -7.27 8.67 5.01
C ASP A 42 -7.14 9.89 4.10
N ASP A 43 -6.06 9.95 3.32
CA ASP A 43 -5.90 11.01 2.32
C ASP A 43 -6.48 10.53 1.00
N PRO A 44 -7.48 11.23 0.45
CA PRO A 44 -8.07 10.82 -0.84
C PRO A 44 -7.06 10.67 -1.97
N ALA A 45 -5.96 11.41 -1.92
CA ALA A 45 -4.94 11.31 -2.96
C ALA A 45 -4.32 9.92 -3.05
N THR A 46 -4.36 9.15 -1.95
CA THR A 46 -3.81 7.79 -1.97
C THR A 46 -4.57 6.89 -2.91
N ARG A 47 -5.83 7.21 -3.20
CA ARG A 47 -6.63 6.41 -4.13
C ARG A 47 -6.01 6.37 -5.51
N ARG A 48 -5.23 7.37 -5.85
CA ARG A 48 -4.48 7.40 -7.10
C ARG A 48 -3.02 7.09 -6.88
N ASP A 49 -2.44 7.61 -5.80
CA ASP A 49 -1.00 7.52 -5.58
C ASP A 49 -0.54 6.08 -5.30
N ILE A 50 -1.32 5.33 -4.52
CA ILE A 50 -0.91 3.97 -4.18
C ILE A 50 -0.98 3.05 -5.39
N PRO A 51 -2.08 3.04 -6.17
CA PRO A 51 -2.07 2.21 -7.38
C PRO A 51 -0.98 2.61 -8.36
N SER A 52 -0.74 3.91 -8.52
CA SER A 52 0.32 4.38 -9.42
C SER A 52 1.69 3.92 -8.96
N PHE A 53 1.94 3.98 -7.66
CA PHE A 53 3.20 3.50 -7.10
C PHE A 53 3.37 2.02 -7.39
N CYS A 54 2.33 1.22 -7.18
CA CYS A 54 2.41 -0.22 -7.41
C CYS A 54 2.74 -0.50 -8.85
N GLU A 55 2.07 0.18 -9.77
CA GLU A 55 2.30 -0.03 -11.19
C GLU A 55 3.71 0.39 -11.58
N PHE A 56 4.12 1.56 -11.13
CA PHE A 56 5.42 2.11 -11.50
C PHE A 56 6.56 1.25 -10.99
N MET A 57 6.45 0.73 -9.77
CA MET A 57 7.50 -0.06 -9.15
C MET A 57 7.31 -1.55 -9.35
N GLU A 58 6.31 -1.94 -10.15
CA GLU A 58 6.07 -3.33 -10.49
C GLU A 58 5.72 -4.19 -9.28
N HIS A 59 4.97 -3.59 -8.37
CA HIS A 59 4.36 -4.35 -7.28
C HIS A 59 2.92 -4.66 -7.67
N GLN A 60 2.31 -5.63 -6.98
CA GLN A 60 0.96 -6.03 -7.30
C GLN A 60 0.00 -5.49 -6.25
N LEU A 61 -0.99 -4.73 -6.69
CA LEU A 61 -2.04 -4.26 -5.79
C LEU A 61 -3.11 -5.34 -5.75
N LEU A 62 -3.17 -6.07 -4.63
CA LEU A 62 -4.05 -7.22 -4.53
C LEU A 62 -5.49 -6.81 -4.27
N LYS A 63 -5.67 -5.76 -3.46
CA LYS A 63 -7.01 -5.36 -3.07
C LYS A 63 -6.96 -3.92 -2.60
N SER A 64 -8.05 -3.20 -2.82
CA SER A 64 -8.19 -1.86 -2.26
C SER A 64 -9.63 -1.66 -1.84
N GLU A 65 -9.82 -0.98 -0.71
CA GLU A 65 -11.13 -0.61 -0.20
C GLU A 65 -11.11 0.89 -0.02
N THR A 66 -11.69 1.60 -0.98
CA THR A 66 -11.58 3.06 -1.04
C THR A 66 -12.91 3.77 -1.14
N GLU A 67 -14.00 3.11 -0.77
CA GLU A 67 -15.32 3.75 -0.84
C GLU A 67 -15.51 4.78 0.26
N THR A 68 -15.01 4.48 1.45
CA THR A 68 -15.06 5.42 2.56
C THR A 68 -13.74 5.37 3.30
N ALA A 69 -13.38 6.49 3.92
CA ALA A 69 -12.20 6.52 4.77
C ALA A 69 -12.48 5.80 6.08
N PRO A 70 -11.51 5.14 6.67
CA PRO A 70 -10.15 5.02 6.18
C PRO A 70 -10.04 4.05 4.99
N TYR A 71 -9.13 4.38 4.09
CA TYR A 71 -8.90 3.54 2.92
C TYR A 71 -7.90 2.45 3.26
N HIS A 72 -8.09 1.28 2.65
CA HIS A 72 -7.22 0.12 2.89
C HIS A 72 -6.68 -0.38 1.57
N TYR A 73 -5.40 -0.69 1.54
CA TYR A 73 -4.74 -1.22 0.36
C TYR A 73 -3.89 -2.41 0.76
N TRP A 74 -3.87 -3.43 -0.09
CA TRP A 74 -3.01 -4.60 0.13
C TRP A 74 -2.15 -4.74 -1.12
N LEU A 75 -0.84 -4.60 -0.93
CA LEU A 75 0.07 -4.77 -2.05
C LEU A 75 1.05 -5.90 -1.76
N LYS A 76 1.42 -6.59 -2.82
CA LYS A 76 2.41 -7.65 -2.76
C LYS A 76 3.67 -7.15 -3.41
N LYS A 77 4.79 -7.25 -2.69
CA LYS A 77 6.05 -6.74 -3.23
C LYS A 77 6.46 -7.57 -4.43
N GLY A 78 6.79 -6.87 -5.52
CA GLY A 78 7.27 -7.50 -6.73
C GLY A 78 8.75 -7.80 -6.68
N LEU A 79 9.28 -8.15 -7.85
CA LEU A 79 10.66 -8.57 -7.94
C LEU A 79 11.61 -7.40 -7.77
N ALA A 80 12.52 -7.54 -6.87
CA ALA A 80 13.80 -6.83 -6.83
C ALA A 80 13.77 -5.36 -7.20
N LYS A 81 12.83 -4.63 -6.68
CA LYS A 81 12.83 -3.19 -6.96
C LYS A 81 13.13 -2.37 -5.75
#